data_f7cceb2fba86cacff96a43cead5e3fb1
#
_entry.id   f7cceb2fba86cacff96a43cead5e3fb1
#
_cell.length_a   1.000
_cell.length_b   1.000
_cell.length_c   1.000
_cell.angle_alpha   90.00
_cell.angle_beta   90.00
_cell.angle_gamma   90.00
#
_symmetry.space_group_name_H-M   'P 1'
#
loop_
_entity.id
_entity.type
_entity.pdbx_description
1 polymer ?
#
loop_
_entity_poly.entity_id
_entity_poly.type
_entity_poly.pdbx_seq_one_letter_code
_entity_poly.pdbx_strand_id
1 'polypeptide(L)'
;MKATYGTTIFAAATLVHGHGYLTIPFSRTRLGAEAGLDSCPECSILEPVESWPNLDAAPVGRSGPCGYNARVSIDYNQPADNWGNEPVATYSPGEVVEVQWCVDHNGDHGGMFAYRICQNQTLVDKFLTPGYLPTADEKQAAEDCFEAGTLSCTDVSGQDCGYSPDCSDGEACWRNDWFTCNAFQADNRRGCQGVDNAPQGSCYTSISGGFPVTKKIRIPDYQSSHTLLSFKWNSFQTGQIYLSCADIAIGDGSKGQSN
;
A
#
# COMPACT_ATOMS: atom_id res chain seq x y z
N MET A 1 17.00 60.79 -2.75
CA MET A 1 17.00 59.44 -2.12
C MET A 1 15.90 58.65 -2.79
N LYS A 2 16.23 57.62 -3.60
CA LYS A 2 15.27 56.71 -4.20
C LYS A 2 15.25 55.43 -3.36
N ALA A 3 14.13 55.13 -2.71
CA ALA A 3 13.91 53.91 -2.01
C ALA A 3 13.51 52.78 -2.99
N THR A 4 14.32 51.75 -3.09
CA THR A 4 14.03 50.57 -3.88
C THR A 4 13.35 49.54 -2.97
N TYR A 5 12.08 49.29 -3.21
CA TYR A 5 11.33 48.24 -2.52
C TYR A 5 11.66 46.90 -3.20
N GLY A 6 12.37 46.06 -2.51
CA GLY A 6 12.60 44.68 -2.92
C GLY A 6 11.37 43.84 -2.61
N THR A 7 10.71 43.33 -3.62
CA THR A 7 9.58 42.38 -3.47
C THR A 7 10.16 41.00 -3.24
N THR A 8 10.06 40.49 -2.02
CA THR A 8 10.41 39.11 -1.71
C THR A 8 9.27 38.21 -2.15
N ILE A 9 9.48 37.46 -3.21
CA ILE A 9 8.55 36.42 -3.65
C ILE A 9 8.77 35.19 -2.77
N PHE A 10 7.85 34.93 -1.86
CA PHE A 10 7.78 33.64 -1.19
C PHE A 10 7.26 32.62 -2.19
N ALA A 11 8.12 31.76 -2.68
CA ALA A 11 7.68 30.56 -3.35
C ALA A 11 7.05 29.65 -2.28
N ALA A 12 5.73 29.58 -2.26
CA ALA A 12 5.03 28.56 -1.52
C ALA A 12 5.33 27.23 -2.22
N ALA A 13 6.22 26.44 -1.63
CA ALA A 13 6.35 25.03 -2.01
C ALA A 13 5.02 24.37 -1.66
N THR A 14 4.19 24.12 -2.67
CA THR A 14 3.05 23.22 -2.51
C THR A 14 3.63 21.85 -2.24
N LEU A 15 3.52 21.39 -1.01
CA LEU A 15 3.78 20.00 -0.68
C LEU A 15 2.76 19.18 -1.45
N VAL A 16 3.20 18.62 -2.55
CA VAL A 16 2.41 17.65 -3.30
C VAL A 16 2.44 16.38 -2.45
N HIS A 17 1.31 16.04 -1.85
CA HIS A 17 1.17 14.84 -1.04
C HIS A 17 0.66 13.74 -1.98
N GLY A 18 1.46 12.70 -2.19
CA GLY A 18 1.02 11.47 -2.82
C GLY A 18 0.20 10.67 -1.82
N HIS A 19 -0.87 10.06 -2.28
CA HIS A 19 -1.75 9.31 -1.40
C HIS A 19 -2.34 8.11 -2.13
N GLY A 20 -2.33 6.96 -1.46
CA GLY A 20 -2.93 5.76 -1.99
C GLY A 20 -3.07 4.66 -0.94
N TYR A 21 -4.04 3.77 -1.10
CA TYR A 21 -4.32 2.69 -0.16
C TYR A 21 -5.03 1.50 -0.84
N LEU A 22 -4.90 0.32 -0.25
CA LEU A 22 -5.56 -0.90 -0.68
C LEU A 22 -7.08 -0.79 -0.54
N THR A 23 -7.82 -1.13 -1.59
CA THR A 23 -9.29 -1.07 -1.62
C THR A 23 -9.96 -2.42 -1.84
N ILE A 24 -9.31 -3.36 -2.50
CA ILE A 24 -9.78 -4.73 -2.67
C ILE A 24 -8.63 -5.70 -2.38
N PRO A 25 -8.80 -6.59 -1.38
CA PRO A 25 -9.90 -6.65 -0.42
C PRO A 25 -9.98 -5.40 0.47
N PHE A 26 -11.07 -5.25 1.24
CA PHE A 26 -11.27 -4.08 2.09
C PHE A 26 -10.15 -3.97 3.12
N SER A 27 -9.35 -2.93 2.99
CA SER A 27 -8.27 -2.68 3.94
C SER A 27 -8.79 -2.07 5.23
N ARG A 28 -7.99 -2.18 6.30
CA ARG A 28 -8.30 -1.53 7.58
C ARG A 28 -8.45 -0.01 7.42
N THR A 29 -7.65 0.62 6.57
CA THR A 29 -7.75 2.04 6.24
C THR A 29 -9.07 2.37 5.57
N ARG A 30 -9.52 1.55 4.62
CA ARG A 30 -10.83 1.70 3.98
C ARG A 30 -11.96 1.56 4.99
N LEU A 31 -11.91 0.54 5.83
CA LEU A 31 -12.93 0.32 6.88
C LEU A 31 -12.98 1.48 7.88
N GLY A 32 -11.82 2.04 8.25
CA GLY A 32 -11.75 3.23 9.09
C GLY A 32 -12.42 4.46 8.46
N ALA A 33 -12.24 4.63 7.16
CA ALA A 33 -12.89 5.71 6.42
C ALA A 33 -14.41 5.51 6.28
N GLU A 34 -14.85 4.29 5.96
CA GLU A 34 -16.27 3.95 5.87
C GLU A 34 -16.99 4.08 7.23
N ALA A 35 -16.27 3.87 8.34
CA ALA A 35 -16.77 4.11 9.68
C ALA A 35 -16.77 5.60 10.07
N GLY A 36 -16.27 6.49 9.23
CA GLY A 36 -16.16 7.92 9.51
C GLY A 36 -15.08 8.31 10.53
N LEU A 37 -14.14 7.39 10.81
CA LEU A 37 -13.05 7.60 11.77
C LEU A 37 -11.80 8.16 11.08
N ASP A 38 -11.61 7.85 9.81
CA ASP A 38 -10.50 8.32 8.99
C ASP A 38 -11.02 9.21 7.86
N SER A 39 -10.66 10.47 7.91
CA SER A 39 -11.04 11.44 6.88
C SER A 39 -10.09 11.46 5.67
N CYS A 40 -9.03 10.69 5.70
CA CYS A 40 -8.05 10.58 4.62
C CYS A 40 -7.38 9.20 4.62
N PRO A 41 -8.09 8.13 4.21
CA PRO A 41 -7.53 6.78 4.21
C PRO A 41 -6.28 6.65 3.33
N GLU A 42 -6.22 7.42 2.26
CA GLU A 42 -5.07 7.53 1.38
C GLU A 42 -3.85 8.21 2.04
N CYS A 43 -4.00 8.78 3.22
CA CYS A 43 -2.95 9.41 4.00
C CYS A 43 -2.27 8.46 5.01
N SER A 44 -2.63 7.19 5.02
CA SER A 44 -1.96 6.15 5.82
C SER A 44 -0.58 5.88 5.27
N ILE A 45 0.30 6.80 5.56
CA ILE A 45 1.67 6.72 5.18
C ILE A 45 2.53 6.38 6.33
N LEU A 46 3.61 5.96 5.92
CA LEU A 46 4.80 6.00 6.51
C LEU A 46 5.44 7.32 6.62
N GLU A 47 6.32 7.37 7.50
CA GLU A 47 7.29 8.43 7.60
C GLU A 47 8.10 8.52 6.31
N PRO A 48 8.47 9.74 5.87
CA PRO A 48 9.34 9.89 4.72
C PRO A 48 10.63 9.11 4.95
N VAL A 49 10.98 8.26 4.02
CA VAL A 49 12.23 7.52 4.06
C VAL A 49 12.95 7.70 2.74
N GLU A 50 14.23 7.89 2.80
CA GLU A 50 15.07 7.81 1.62
C GLU A 50 15.30 6.34 1.29
N SER A 51 14.32 5.75 0.63
CA SER A 51 14.33 4.32 0.33
C SER A 51 14.96 3.97 -1.01
N TRP A 52 15.08 4.92 -1.93
CA TRP A 52 15.70 4.68 -3.23
C TRP A 52 17.22 4.72 -3.16
N PRO A 53 17.90 3.74 -3.76
CA PRO A 53 17.37 2.57 -4.47
C PRO A 53 17.09 1.36 -3.56
N ASN A 54 17.41 1.40 -2.30
CA ASN A 54 17.31 0.26 -1.39
C ASN A 54 15.96 0.24 -0.65
N LEU A 55 14.92 -0.23 -1.34
CA LEU A 55 13.56 -0.26 -0.83
C LEU A 55 13.37 -1.24 0.33
N ASP A 56 14.16 -2.32 0.37
CA ASP A 56 14.01 -3.39 1.34
C ASP A 56 14.59 -3.02 2.72
N ALA A 57 15.47 -2.04 2.75
CA ALA A 57 16.15 -1.62 3.99
C ALA A 57 15.47 -0.46 4.72
N ALA A 58 14.35 0.04 4.20
CA ALA A 58 13.66 1.16 4.82
C ALA A 58 13.01 0.76 6.16
N PRO A 59 13.37 1.42 7.27
CA PRO A 59 12.79 1.10 8.57
C PRO A 59 11.31 1.49 8.61
N VAL A 60 10.47 0.63 9.17
CA VAL A 60 9.01 0.88 9.24
C VAL A 60 8.58 1.69 10.45
N GLY A 61 9.44 1.84 11.46
CA GLY A 61 9.15 2.66 12.63
C GLY A 61 7.81 2.33 13.27
N ARG A 62 6.95 3.34 13.42
CA ARG A 62 5.59 3.17 13.95
C ARG A 62 4.59 2.65 12.93
N SER A 63 4.93 2.66 11.66
CA SER A 63 3.98 2.36 10.58
C SER A 63 3.67 0.87 10.43
N GLY A 64 4.61 -0.02 10.76
CA GLY A 64 4.40 -1.47 10.65
C GLY A 64 3.86 -1.89 9.27
N PRO A 65 3.40 -3.15 9.11
CA PRO A 65 2.91 -3.64 7.81
C PRO A 65 1.53 -3.12 7.40
N CYS A 66 0.78 -2.52 8.32
CA CYS A 66 -0.58 -2.02 8.07
C CYS A 66 -0.68 -0.50 7.95
N GLY A 67 0.41 0.22 8.26
CA GLY A 67 0.44 1.66 8.17
C GLY A 67 0.00 2.39 9.44
N TYR A 68 0.38 3.67 9.50
CA TYR A 68 -0.02 4.61 10.53
C TYR A 68 -0.49 5.90 9.86
N ASN A 69 -1.68 6.37 10.21
CA ASN A 69 -2.18 7.65 9.72
C ASN A 69 -1.94 8.74 10.75
N ALA A 70 -0.91 9.57 10.50
CA ALA A 70 -0.52 10.64 11.40
C ALA A 70 -1.56 11.78 11.48
N ARG A 71 -2.40 11.96 10.45
CA ARG A 71 -3.43 13.02 10.43
C ARG A 71 -4.51 12.83 11.46
N VAL A 72 -4.92 11.57 11.61
CA VAL A 72 -6.01 11.20 12.53
C VAL A 72 -5.49 10.38 13.72
N SER A 73 -4.18 10.16 13.79
CA SER A 73 -3.50 9.40 14.85
C SER A 73 -4.02 7.97 14.99
N ILE A 74 -4.32 7.32 13.87
CA ILE A 74 -4.76 5.92 13.84
C ILE A 74 -3.59 5.01 13.50
N ASP A 75 -3.34 4.02 14.37
CA ASP A 75 -2.41 2.93 14.12
C ASP A 75 -3.17 1.70 13.60
N TYR A 76 -3.13 1.49 12.28
CA TYR A 76 -3.81 0.37 11.64
C TYR A 76 -3.16 -0.99 11.90
N ASN A 77 -2.02 -1.01 12.60
CA ASN A 77 -1.46 -2.27 13.12
C ASN A 77 -2.25 -2.81 14.32
N GLN A 78 -3.19 -2.04 14.85
CA GLN A 78 -4.06 -2.42 15.94
C GLN A 78 -5.44 -2.80 15.43
N PRO A 79 -6.00 -3.97 15.82
CA PRO A 79 -7.44 -4.20 15.68
C PRO A 79 -8.25 -3.15 16.44
N ALA A 80 -9.39 -2.78 15.89
CA ALA A 80 -10.34 -1.86 16.51
C ALA A 80 -11.78 -2.33 16.23
N ASP A 81 -12.79 -1.65 16.77
CA ASP A 81 -14.19 -2.09 16.64
C ASP A 81 -14.64 -2.30 15.18
N ASN A 82 -14.04 -1.57 14.23
CA ASN A 82 -14.45 -1.57 12.83
C ASN A 82 -13.51 -2.35 11.89
N TRP A 83 -12.36 -2.83 12.37
CA TRP A 83 -11.41 -3.59 11.56
C TRP A 83 -10.52 -4.50 12.42
N GLY A 84 -9.93 -5.51 11.78
CA GLY A 84 -8.92 -6.36 12.41
C GLY A 84 -9.46 -7.51 13.24
N ASN A 85 -10.78 -7.65 13.39
CA ASN A 85 -11.39 -8.66 14.23
C ASN A 85 -11.75 -9.94 13.45
N GLU A 86 -12.09 -9.78 12.17
CA GLU A 86 -12.53 -10.87 11.30
C GLU A 86 -11.97 -10.69 9.89
N PRO A 87 -11.69 -11.77 9.15
CA PRO A 87 -11.34 -11.68 7.75
C PRO A 87 -12.45 -11.05 6.89
N VAL A 88 -12.09 -10.10 6.05
CA VAL A 88 -13.01 -9.47 5.08
C VAL A 88 -13.14 -10.29 3.80
N ALA A 89 -12.23 -11.22 3.57
CA ALA A 89 -12.24 -12.13 2.43
C ALA A 89 -11.61 -13.47 2.79
N THR A 90 -12.05 -14.53 2.12
CA THR A 90 -11.45 -15.87 2.23
C THR A 90 -11.03 -16.34 0.84
N TYR A 91 -9.79 -16.78 0.74
CA TYR A 91 -9.20 -17.28 -0.50
C TYR A 91 -8.71 -18.71 -0.33
N SER A 92 -8.64 -19.45 -1.43
CA SER A 92 -8.03 -20.79 -1.43
C SER A 92 -6.52 -20.70 -1.66
N PRO A 93 -5.72 -21.62 -1.09
CA PRO A 93 -4.30 -21.73 -1.45
C PRO A 93 -4.12 -21.89 -2.96
N GLY A 94 -3.16 -21.16 -3.56
CA GLY A 94 -2.88 -21.16 -4.98
C GLY A 94 -3.88 -20.43 -5.87
N GLU A 95 -4.96 -19.90 -5.33
CA GLU A 95 -5.96 -19.13 -6.06
C GLU A 95 -5.36 -17.87 -6.67
N VAL A 96 -5.81 -17.52 -7.88
CA VAL A 96 -5.49 -16.22 -8.47
C VAL A 96 -6.66 -15.28 -8.24
N VAL A 97 -6.41 -14.23 -7.52
CA VAL A 97 -7.43 -13.26 -7.09
C VAL A 97 -7.12 -11.87 -7.60
N GLU A 98 -8.17 -11.08 -7.77
CA GLU A 98 -8.05 -9.68 -8.11
C GLU A 98 -7.85 -8.84 -6.86
N VAL A 99 -6.93 -7.89 -6.95
CA VAL A 99 -6.62 -6.92 -5.90
C VAL A 99 -6.63 -5.53 -6.51
N GLN A 100 -7.01 -4.55 -5.71
CA GLN A 100 -7.09 -3.18 -6.19
C GLN A 100 -6.61 -2.21 -5.11
N TRP A 101 -5.89 -1.18 -5.51
CA TRP A 101 -5.61 -0.03 -4.68
C TRP A 101 -6.02 1.26 -5.37
N CYS A 102 -6.20 2.29 -4.62
CA CYS A 102 -6.62 3.59 -5.07
C CYS A 102 -5.47 4.57 -4.98
N VAL A 103 -5.16 5.26 -6.07
CA VAL A 103 -4.17 6.34 -6.10
C VAL A 103 -4.87 7.67 -6.31
N ASP A 104 -4.56 8.67 -5.48
CA ASP A 104 -5.10 10.02 -5.63
C ASP A 104 -4.59 10.70 -6.91
N HIS A 105 -5.47 11.44 -7.56
CA HIS A 105 -5.16 12.14 -8.81
C HIS A 105 -3.97 13.09 -8.70
N ASN A 106 -3.83 13.79 -7.59
CA ASN A 106 -2.73 14.74 -7.39
C ASN A 106 -1.54 14.11 -6.68
N GLY A 107 -1.72 12.90 -6.18
CA GLY A 107 -0.78 12.21 -5.34
C GLY A 107 -0.13 10.99 -5.95
N ASP A 108 -0.29 10.80 -7.26
CA ASP A 108 0.42 9.73 -7.96
C ASP A 108 1.86 10.16 -8.23
N HIS A 109 2.75 9.55 -7.49
CA HIS A 109 4.19 9.80 -7.58
C HIS A 109 4.95 8.72 -8.35
N GLY A 110 4.24 7.87 -9.07
CA GLY A 110 4.86 6.75 -9.76
C GLY A 110 5.44 5.71 -8.79
N GLY A 111 6.46 5.02 -9.20
CA GLY A 111 7.19 4.06 -8.37
C GLY A 111 6.71 2.63 -8.51
N MET A 112 6.86 1.87 -7.44
CA MET A 112 6.59 0.43 -7.40
C MET A 112 5.71 0.09 -6.23
N PHE A 113 4.88 -0.94 -6.40
CA PHE A 113 4.04 -1.45 -5.33
C PHE A 113 4.03 -2.98 -5.28
N ALA A 114 3.75 -3.52 -4.13
CA ALA A 114 3.70 -4.96 -3.90
C ALA A 114 2.54 -5.34 -2.99
N TYR A 115 2.08 -6.58 -3.17
CA TYR A 115 1.19 -7.26 -2.24
C TYR A 115 1.99 -8.36 -1.55
N ARG A 116 1.77 -8.53 -0.24
CA ARG A 116 2.66 -9.34 0.59
C ARG A 116 1.87 -10.09 1.65
N ILE A 117 2.27 -11.35 1.92
CA ILE A 117 1.70 -12.18 2.98
C ILE A 117 2.83 -12.78 3.81
N CYS A 118 2.91 -12.41 5.08
CA CYS A 118 3.81 -13.08 6.02
C CYS A 118 3.23 -14.44 6.42
N GLN A 119 3.97 -15.52 6.16
CA GLN A 119 3.53 -16.89 6.49
C GLN A 119 3.95 -17.34 7.90
N ASN A 120 4.45 -16.41 8.71
CA ASN A 120 4.74 -16.66 10.12
C ASN A 120 3.58 -16.18 11.00
N GLN A 121 2.66 -17.09 11.29
CA GLN A 121 1.45 -16.78 12.06
C GLN A 121 1.77 -16.13 13.42
N THR A 122 2.84 -16.55 14.09
CA THR A 122 3.24 -15.99 15.41
C THR A 122 3.56 -14.49 15.31
N LEU A 123 4.16 -14.05 14.21
CA LEU A 123 4.38 -12.61 13.97
C LEU A 123 3.06 -11.91 13.64
N VAL A 124 2.23 -12.51 12.78
CA VAL A 124 0.96 -11.95 12.35
C VAL A 124 -0.01 -11.79 13.52
N ASP A 125 -0.07 -12.77 14.43
CA ASP A 125 -0.96 -12.74 15.61
C ASP A 125 -0.78 -11.50 16.49
N LYS A 126 0.40 -10.89 16.48
CA LYS A 126 0.65 -9.61 17.18
C LYS A 126 -0.15 -8.43 16.62
N PHE A 127 -0.54 -8.52 15.37
CA PHE A 127 -1.35 -7.52 14.67
C PHE A 127 -2.84 -7.89 14.61
N LEU A 128 -3.18 -9.07 15.11
CA LEU A 128 -4.55 -9.59 15.21
C LEU A 128 -5.07 -9.60 16.65
N THR A 129 -4.20 -9.37 17.63
CA THR A 129 -4.56 -9.42 19.05
C THR A 129 -5.05 -8.05 19.53
N PRO A 130 -6.33 -7.89 19.87
CA PRO A 130 -6.85 -6.63 20.37
C PRO A 130 -6.10 -6.14 21.62
N GLY A 131 -5.70 -4.87 21.60
CA GLY A 131 -4.99 -4.25 22.72
C GLY A 131 -3.51 -4.61 22.84
N TYR A 132 -2.98 -5.47 21.98
CA TYR A 132 -1.54 -5.70 21.91
C TYR A 132 -0.87 -4.58 21.10
N LEU A 133 0.15 -3.98 21.65
CA LEU A 133 0.91 -2.90 21.02
C LEU A 133 2.27 -3.44 20.56
N PRO A 134 2.42 -3.83 19.29
CA PRO A 134 3.70 -4.30 18.78
C PRO A 134 4.79 -3.24 18.95
N THR A 135 5.96 -3.67 19.45
CA THR A 135 7.14 -2.82 19.56
C THR A 135 7.68 -2.47 18.16
N ALA A 136 8.58 -1.49 18.07
CA ALA A 136 9.23 -1.15 16.81
C ALA A 136 10.00 -2.35 16.21
N ASP A 137 10.68 -3.13 17.05
CA ASP A 137 11.40 -4.33 16.60
C ASP A 137 10.45 -5.41 16.09
N GLU A 138 9.31 -5.59 16.73
CA GLU A 138 8.28 -6.54 16.28
C GLU A 138 7.63 -6.09 14.96
N LYS A 139 7.40 -4.80 14.80
CA LYS A 139 6.92 -4.23 13.54
C LYS A 139 7.95 -4.43 12.43
N GLN A 140 9.24 -4.24 12.73
CA GLN A 140 10.30 -4.48 11.76
C GLN A 140 10.42 -5.97 11.41
N ALA A 141 10.40 -6.86 12.40
CA ALA A 141 10.43 -8.31 12.15
C ALA A 141 9.24 -8.79 11.32
N ALA A 142 8.06 -8.20 11.52
CA ALA A 142 6.90 -8.45 10.69
C ALA A 142 7.11 -7.92 9.26
N GLU A 143 7.63 -6.70 9.10
CA GLU A 143 7.92 -6.12 7.79
C GLU A 143 8.89 -7.00 7.00
N ASP A 144 9.98 -7.46 7.63
CA ASP A 144 10.94 -8.36 7.01
C ASP A 144 10.28 -9.67 6.55
N CYS A 145 9.32 -10.19 7.34
CA CYS A 145 8.54 -11.36 6.96
C CYS A 145 7.59 -11.08 5.80
N PHE A 146 6.94 -9.91 5.78
CA PHE A 146 6.08 -9.50 4.66
C PHE A 146 6.90 -9.28 3.39
N GLU A 147 8.10 -8.68 3.48
CA GLU A 147 9.00 -8.54 2.33
C GLU A 147 9.39 -9.90 1.75
N ALA A 148 9.76 -10.85 2.61
CA ALA A 148 10.05 -12.22 2.19
C ALA A 148 8.84 -12.95 1.58
N GLY A 149 7.63 -12.51 1.93
CA GLY A 149 6.35 -13.02 1.42
C GLY A 149 5.74 -12.17 0.30
N THR A 150 6.55 -11.43 -0.45
CA THR A 150 6.09 -10.67 -1.62
C THR A 150 5.49 -11.60 -2.67
N LEU A 151 4.28 -11.27 -3.10
CA LEU A 151 3.54 -12.00 -4.12
C LEU A 151 3.94 -11.45 -5.49
N SER A 152 4.79 -12.20 -6.20
CA SER A 152 5.40 -11.73 -7.43
C SER A 152 4.36 -11.46 -8.52
N CYS A 153 4.46 -10.33 -9.18
CA CYS A 153 3.64 -10.01 -10.34
C CYS A 153 3.74 -11.09 -11.42
N THR A 154 4.93 -11.64 -11.60
CA THR A 154 5.22 -12.67 -12.61
C THR A 154 4.60 -14.04 -12.31
N ASP A 155 4.06 -14.27 -11.11
CA ASP A 155 3.36 -15.52 -10.76
C ASP A 155 2.00 -15.65 -11.45
N VAL A 156 1.50 -14.56 -12.02
CA VAL A 156 0.26 -14.55 -12.78
C VAL A 156 0.55 -14.17 -14.23
N SER A 157 0.41 -15.14 -15.13
CA SER A 157 0.64 -14.93 -16.54
C SER A 157 -0.42 -14.03 -17.19
N GLY A 158 0.01 -13.25 -18.19
CA GLY A 158 -0.88 -12.43 -19.01
C GLY A 158 -1.28 -11.09 -18.39
N GLN A 159 -0.66 -10.68 -17.29
CA GLN A 159 -0.79 -9.32 -16.76
C GLN A 159 0.48 -8.49 -17.03
N ASP A 160 0.29 -7.19 -17.15
CA ASP A 160 1.40 -6.25 -17.26
C ASP A 160 1.92 -5.89 -15.87
N CYS A 161 3.20 -6.19 -15.63
CA CYS A 161 3.88 -5.84 -14.38
C CYS A 161 4.40 -4.39 -14.38
N GLY A 162 4.26 -3.68 -15.51
CA GLY A 162 4.64 -2.27 -15.62
C GLY A 162 6.14 -2.02 -15.47
N TYR A 163 6.96 -3.01 -15.84
CA TYR A 163 8.40 -2.87 -15.81
C TYR A 163 8.85 -1.57 -16.50
N SER A 164 9.71 -0.78 -15.85
CA SER A 164 10.18 0.48 -16.42
C SER A 164 11.49 0.30 -17.19
N PRO A 165 11.52 0.65 -18.48
CA PRO A 165 12.75 0.65 -19.25
C PRO A 165 13.74 1.75 -18.83
N ASP A 166 13.31 2.70 -18.01
CA ASP A 166 14.14 3.82 -17.54
C ASP A 166 15.04 3.41 -16.36
N CYS A 167 14.86 2.19 -15.83
CA CYS A 167 15.71 1.66 -14.77
C CYS A 167 16.89 0.91 -15.32
N SER A 168 18.05 1.16 -14.76
CA SER A 168 19.28 0.43 -15.09
C SER A 168 19.29 -0.94 -14.39
N ASP A 169 19.96 -1.90 -15.00
CA ASP A 169 20.18 -3.20 -14.38
C ASP A 169 20.90 -3.03 -13.03
N GLY A 170 20.36 -3.66 -11.99
CA GLY A 170 20.89 -3.56 -10.63
C GLY A 170 20.34 -2.40 -9.80
N GLU A 171 19.51 -1.52 -10.36
CA GLU A 171 18.76 -0.53 -9.56
C GLU A 171 17.52 -1.19 -8.93
N ALA A 172 17.07 -0.64 -7.79
CA ALA A 172 15.91 -1.18 -7.07
C ALA A 172 14.62 -1.17 -7.91
N CYS A 173 14.51 -0.22 -8.81
CA CYS A 173 13.41 -0.11 -9.76
C CYS A 173 13.43 -1.15 -10.89
N TRP A 174 14.48 -1.95 -10.99
CA TRP A 174 14.62 -3.08 -11.92
C TRP A 174 13.91 -4.36 -11.44
N ARG A 175 13.11 -4.27 -10.40
CA ARG A 175 12.41 -5.43 -9.87
C ARG A 175 11.20 -5.78 -10.73
N ASN A 176 11.26 -6.92 -11.40
CA ASN A 176 10.15 -7.44 -12.18
C ASN A 176 9.17 -8.30 -11.37
N ASP A 177 9.50 -8.61 -10.12
CA ASP A 177 8.64 -9.29 -9.15
C ASP A 177 7.61 -8.36 -8.51
N TRP A 178 7.85 -7.05 -8.54
CA TRP A 178 6.90 -6.04 -8.11
C TRP A 178 6.04 -5.54 -9.27
N PHE A 179 4.96 -4.83 -8.92
CA PHE A 179 4.18 -4.08 -9.88
C PHE A 179 4.75 -2.68 -10.01
N THR A 180 4.87 -2.19 -11.23
CA THR A 180 5.41 -0.86 -11.49
C THR A 180 4.33 0.05 -12.08
N CYS A 181 4.26 1.26 -11.62
CA CYS A 181 3.43 2.28 -12.23
C CYS A 181 4.20 2.98 -13.34
N ASN A 182 4.33 2.40 -14.47
CA ASN A 182 4.81 2.88 -15.77
C ASN A 182 5.76 4.08 -15.85
N ALA A 183 6.30 4.61 -14.77
CA ALA A 183 7.24 5.69 -14.88
C ALA A 183 8.08 5.88 -13.65
N PHE A 184 9.34 5.64 -13.84
CA PHE A 184 10.40 6.22 -13.04
C PHE A 184 10.88 7.57 -13.61
N GLN A 185 10.25 8.09 -14.68
CA GLN A 185 10.64 9.38 -15.23
C GLN A 185 10.06 10.50 -14.37
N ALA A 186 10.96 11.24 -13.72
CA ALA A 186 10.63 12.30 -12.78
C ALA A 186 9.83 13.46 -13.40
N ASP A 187 9.88 13.65 -14.72
CA ASP A 187 9.58 14.96 -15.27
C ASP A 187 8.14 15.20 -15.67
N ASN A 188 7.31 14.19 -15.85
CA ASN A 188 5.94 14.46 -16.31
C ASN A 188 4.94 13.35 -16.11
N ARG A 189 5.26 12.28 -15.38
CA ARG A 189 4.36 11.13 -15.35
C ARG A 189 3.98 10.72 -13.96
N ARG A 190 2.74 10.85 -13.74
CA ARG A 190 2.01 10.22 -12.67
C ARG A 190 1.77 8.78 -13.13
N GLY A 191 2.68 7.90 -12.77
CA GLY A 191 2.84 6.61 -13.45
C GLY A 191 1.72 5.62 -13.26
N CYS A 192 0.94 5.74 -12.17
CA CYS A 192 -0.18 4.84 -11.90
C CYS A 192 -1.50 5.32 -12.50
N GLN A 193 -1.61 6.58 -12.89
CA GLN A 193 -2.85 7.12 -13.47
C GLN A 193 -3.13 6.53 -14.85
N GLY A 194 -4.34 6.03 -15.02
CA GLY A 194 -4.76 5.43 -16.26
C GLY A 194 -4.13 4.08 -16.57
N VAL A 195 -3.38 3.49 -15.63
CA VAL A 195 -2.96 2.10 -15.73
C VAL A 195 -4.20 1.23 -15.88
N ASP A 196 -4.11 0.23 -16.75
CA ASP A 196 -5.22 -0.65 -17.09
C ASP A 196 -6.49 0.10 -17.61
N ASN A 197 -6.30 1.31 -18.16
CA ASN A 197 -7.37 2.18 -18.66
C ASN A 197 -8.41 2.57 -17.59
N ALA A 198 -8.05 2.58 -16.34
CA ALA A 198 -8.95 2.94 -15.26
C ALA A 198 -9.41 4.41 -15.37
N PRO A 199 -10.72 4.68 -15.31
CA PRO A 199 -11.23 6.03 -15.41
C PRO A 199 -10.96 6.82 -14.13
N GLN A 200 -10.63 8.09 -14.29
CA GLN A 200 -10.48 9.01 -13.17
C GLN A 200 -11.78 9.12 -12.37
N GLY A 201 -11.65 9.18 -11.04
CA GLY A 201 -12.78 9.30 -10.13
C GLY A 201 -13.56 8.00 -9.90
N SER A 202 -13.05 6.87 -10.38
CA SER A 202 -13.71 5.58 -10.24
C SER A 202 -13.31 4.79 -8.99
N CYS A 203 -12.43 5.33 -8.14
CA CYS A 203 -12.10 4.70 -6.90
C CYS A 203 -12.61 5.48 -5.66
N TYR A 204 -12.87 4.71 -4.60
CA TYR A 204 -13.24 5.30 -3.32
C TYR A 204 -12.02 5.99 -2.71
N THR A 205 -12.12 7.31 -2.55
CA THR A 205 -11.11 8.14 -1.90
C THR A 205 -11.76 9.39 -1.32
N SER A 206 -11.24 9.93 -0.23
CA SER A 206 -11.66 11.20 0.33
C SER A 206 -11.20 12.39 -0.52
N ILE A 207 -10.17 12.18 -1.34
CA ILE A 207 -9.66 13.19 -2.27
C ILE A 207 -10.26 12.96 -3.65
N SER A 208 -10.85 14.00 -4.23
CA SER A 208 -11.51 13.92 -5.52
C SER A 208 -10.57 13.48 -6.64
N GLY A 209 -11.00 12.54 -7.44
CA GLY A 209 -10.35 12.19 -8.69
C GLY A 209 -9.36 11.02 -8.62
N GLY A 210 -9.50 10.14 -7.66
CA GLY A 210 -8.64 8.96 -7.56
C GLY A 210 -8.81 7.96 -8.71
N PHE A 211 -7.78 7.15 -8.95
CA PHE A 211 -7.74 6.08 -9.95
C PHE A 211 -7.59 4.73 -9.27
N PRO A 212 -8.40 3.74 -9.61
CA PRO A 212 -8.15 2.37 -9.21
C PRO A 212 -7.03 1.76 -10.06
N VAL A 213 -6.15 1.04 -9.40
CA VAL A 213 -5.14 0.20 -10.02
C VAL A 213 -5.46 -1.24 -9.66
N THR A 214 -5.86 -2.03 -10.65
CA THR A 214 -6.31 -3.41 -10.48
C THR A 214 -5.26 -4.36 -11.03
N LYS A 215 -4.86 -5.32 -10.22
CA LYS A 215 -3.91 -6.37 -10.56
C LYS A 215 -4.40 -7.73 -10.07
N LYS A 216 -3.69 -8.77 -10.46
CA LYS A 216 -3.96 -10.14 -9.98
C LYS A 216 -2.75 -10.64 -9.23
N ILE A 217 -2.99 -11.34 -8.13
CA ILE A 217 -1.97 -12.01 -7.33
C ILE A 217 -2.32 -13.48 -7.18
N ARG A 218 -1.30 -14.30 -6.96
CA ARG A 218 -1.49 -15.71 -6.59
C ARG A 218 -1.34 -15.84 -5.08
N ILE A 219 -2.38 -16.34 -4.43
CA ILE A 219 -2.34 -16.65 -3.00
C ILE A 219 -1.34 -17.77 -2.76
N PRO A 220 -0.44 -17.68 -1.76
CA PRO A 220 0.55 -18.71 -1.49
C PRO A 220 -0.12 -20.03 -1.04
N ASP A 221 0.64 -21.13 -1.17
CA ASP A 221 0.24 -22.42 -0.62
C ASP A 221 0.45 -22.41 0.91
N TYR A 222 -0.42 -21.72 1.59
CA TYR A 222 -0.41 -21.45 3.02
C TYR A 222 -1.84 -21.52 3.54
N GLN A 223 -2.03 -21.90 4.79
CA GLN A 223 -3.33 -21.93 5.44
C GLN A 223 -3.32 -21.09 6.72
N SER A 224 -4.32 -20.25 6.84
CA SER A 224 -4.56 -19.46 8.04
C SER A 224 -6.03 -19.06 8.13
N SER A 225 -6.63 -19.27 9.29
CA SER A 225 -8.01 -18.80 9.53
C SER A 225 -8.10 -17.28 9.64
N HIS A 226 -6.99 -16.61 9.91
CA HIS A 226 -6.90 -15.14 9.94
C HIS A 226 -5.44 -14.71 9.75
N THR A 227 -5.18 -14.01 8.66
CA THR A 227 -3.88 -13.42 8.34
C THR A 227 -4.05 -12.06 7.69
N LEU A 228 -2.96 -11.45 7.27
CA LEU A 228 -2.96 -10.12 6.65
C LEU A 228 -2.41 -10.17 5.23
N LEU A 229 -3.13 -9.54 4.31
CA LEU A 229 -2.61 -9.11 3.02
C LEU A 229 -2.12 -7.67 3.17
N SER A 230 -0.82 -7.46 3.17
CA SER A 230 -0.20 -6.13 3.24
C SER A 230 0.04 -5.59 1.83
N PHE A 231 -0.24 -4.33 1.67
CA PHE A 231 0.08 -3.54 0.48
C PHE A 231 1.18 -2.54 0.83
N LYS A 232 2.19 -2.43 -0.03
CA LYS A 232 3.27 -1.47 0.09
C LYS A 232 3.48 -0.76 -1.23
N TRP A 233 3.44 0.55 -1.20
CA TRP A 233 3.76 1.38 -2.36
C TRP A 233 4.95 2.29 -2.04
N ASN A 234 6.03 2.10 -2.78
CA ASN A 234 7.19 2.95 -2.77
C ASN A 234 7.04 3.99 -3.86
N SER A 235 6.70 5.21 -3.46
CA SER A 235 6.57 6.31 -4.40
C SER A 235 7.96 6.81 -4.83
N PHE A 236 8.12 7.09 -6.12
CA PHE A 236 9.41 7.50 -6.66
C PHE A 236 9.74 8.97 -6.38
N GLN A 237 8.74 9.86 -6.58
CA GLN A 237 9.01 11.30 -6.57
C GLN A 237 9.17 11.91 -5.17
N THR A 238 8.69 11.26 -4.14
CA THR A 238 8.65 11.84 -2.78
C THR A 238 9.45 11.06 -1.76
N GLY A 239 10.00 9.90 -2.10
CA GLY A 239 10.66 9.01 -1.14
C GLY A 239 9.73 8.51 -0.03
N GLN A 240 8.41 8.58 -0.23
CA GLN A 240 7.42 8.11 0.73
C GLN A 240 7.05 6.66 0.45
N ILE A 241 6.77 5.93 1.51
CA ILE A 241 6.25 4.56 1.46
C ILE A 241 4.85 4.58 2.06
N TYR A 242 3.89 4.00 1.36
CA TYR A 242 2.51 3.85 1.79
C TYR A 242 2.26 2.40 2.16
N LEU A 243 1.62 2.20 3.30
CA LEU A 243 1.31 0.88 3.82
C LEU A 243 -0.17 0.81 4.18
N SER A 244 -0.80 -0.28 3.80
CA SER A 244 -2.13 -0.65 4.27
C SER A 244 -2.27 -2.17 4.28
N CYS A 245 -3.19 -2.71 5.05
CA CYS A 245 -3.44 -4.15 5.08
C CYS A 245 -4.92 -4.47 5.12
N ALA A 246 -5.26 -5.68 4.68
CA ALA A 246 -6.58 -6.27 4.80
C ALA A 246 -6.49 -7.58 5.59
N ASP A 247 -7.46 -7.80 6.44
CA ASP A 247 -7.64 -9.04 7.17
C ASP A 247 -8.25 -10.10 6.24
N ILE A 248 -7.56 -11.22 6.05
CA ILE A 248 -8.01 -12.29 5.16
C ILE A 248 -7.90 -13.66 5.81
N ALA A 249 -8.64 -14.62 5.32
CA ALA A 249 -8.42 -16.04 5.59
C ALA A 249 -7.89 -16.74 4.34
N ILE A 250 -7.05 -17.74 4.53
CA ILE A 250 -6.57 -18.62 3.47
C ILE A 250 -6.84 -20.06 3.90
N GLY A 251 -7.71 -20.73 3.18
CA GLY A 251 -8.10 -22.10 3.48
C GLY A 251 -9.14 -22.62 2.49
N ASP A 252 -9.49 -23.87 2.65
CA ASP A 252 -10.57 -24.46 1.87
C ASP A 252 -11.87 -23.75 2.26
N GLY A 253 -12.25 -22.77 1.46
CA GLY A 253 -13.51 -22.07 1.63
C GLY A 253 -14.63 -23.07 1.59
N SER A 254 -15.22 -23.39 2.74
CA SER A 254 -16.58 -23.89 2.73
C SER A 254 -17.40 -22.81 2.02
N LYS A 255 -17.82 -23.10 0.80
CA LYS A 255 -18.78 -22.25 0.06
C LYS A 255 -19.98 -22.07 0.96
N GLY A 256 -19.96 -21.00 1.76
CA GLY A 256 -21.11 -20.57 2.50
C GLY A 256 -22.20 -20.34 1.47
N GLN A 257 -23.16 -21.22 1.42
CA GLN A 257 -24.40 -21.00 0.70
C GLN A 257 -25.03 -19.74 1.28
N SER A 258 -24.92 -18.65 0.55
CA SER A 258 -25.82 -17.52 0.73
C SER A 258 -27.20 -17.99 0.30
N ASN A 259 -28.08 -18.26 1.27
CA ASN A 259 -29.53 -18.30 1.06
C ASN A 259 -30.06 -16.87 0.93
#